data_66d8133252ce71eb8693781850711ab7
#
_entry.id   66d8133252ce71eb8693781850711ab7
#
_cell.length_a   1.000
_cell.length_b   1.000
_cell.length_c   1.000
_cell.angle_alpha   90.00
_cell.angle_beta   90.00
_cell.angle_gamma   90.00
#
_symmetry.space_group_name_H-M   'P 1'
#
loop_
_entity.id
_entity.type
_entity.pdbx_description
1 polymer ?
#
loop_
_entity_poly.entity_id
_entity_poly.type
_entity_poly.pdbx_seq_one_letter_code
_entity_poly.pdbx_strand_id
1 'polypeptide(L)'
;LHTYFISDFSYAEKAIMDQNGIAYEILIADIEQYYEDLLNQPEKPTEAESEKNTSCSNTNTANPWASPATPTHFNLGTMGGYLKYEELLAELDEMAALYPNLITVKAPISNFLTFENRPIYHVKISDNPGQDEAGEPKVLYTAIHHAREPMSLMETVFFMWYLLDNYQVNPEIQYIVNHMQLYFVPCINPDGYVYNQTTNPNGGGMWRKNRRNNGGGVYGVDLNRNYGYGWGTTGTSTATSNETYCGT
;
A
#
# COMPACT_ATOMS: atom_id res chain seq x y z
N LEU A 1 21.30 -5.62 21.47
CA LEU A 1 20.31 -5.07 20.51
C LEU A 1 19.14 -4.55 21.33
N HIS A 2 18.92 -3.23 21.31
CA HIS A 2 17.71 -2.65 21.87
C HIS A 2 16.67 -2.59 20.75
N THR A 3 15.53 -3.25 20.95
CA THR A 3 14.42 -3.19 20.01
C THR A 3 13.48 -2.09 20.47
N TYR A 4 13.21 -1.11 19.59
CA TYR A 4 12.25 -0.05 19.85
C TYR A 4 10.98 -0.35 19.05
N PHE A 5 9.85 -0.04 19.63
CA PHE A 5 8.55 -0.04 18.98
C PHE A 5 8.03 1.40 18.99
N ILE A 6 7.63 1.92 17.81
CA ILE A 6 7.06 3.25 17.65
C ILE A 6 5.59 3.08 17.26
N SER A 7 4.69 3.73 17.98
CA SER A 7 3.26 3.70 17.69
C SER A 7 2.58 4.96 18.27
N ASP A 8 1.39 5.23 17.80
CA ASP A 8 0.51 6.24 18.35
C ASP A 8 -0.23 5.65 19.56
N PHE A 9 -0.25 6.40 20.66
CA PHE A 9 -0.91 6.01 21.88
C PHE A 9 -1.83 7.14 22.37
N SER A 10 -3.04 6.78 22.75
CA SER A 10 -3.96 7.69 23.43
C SER A 10 -3.49 8.00 24.85
N TYR A 11 -4.00 9.07 25.44
CA TYR A 11 -3.73 9.40 26.85
C TYR A 11 -4.16 8.27 27.81
N ALA A 12 -5.20 7.50 27.45
CA ALA A 12 -5.65 6.37 28.26
C ALA A 12 -4.64 5.21 28.22
N GLU A 13 -4.08 4.89 27.05
CA GLU A 13 -3.05 3.86 26.88
C GLU A 13 -1.73 4.29 27.53
N LYS A 14 -1.37 5.57 27.43
CA LYS A 14 -0.25 6.14 28.17
C LYS A 14 -0.39 5.93 29.67
N ALA A 15 -1.57 6.18 30.24
CA ALA A 15 -1.83 5.96 31.65
C ALA A 15 -1.68 4.49 32.07
N ILE A 16 -2.04 3.55 31.18
CA ILE A 16 -1.83 2.11 31.40
C ILE A 16 -0.33 1.76 31.40
N MET A 17 0.45 2.34 30.50
CA MET A 17 1.91 2.14 30.46
C MET A 17 2.57 2.67 31.74
N ASP A 18 2.18 3.86 32.20
CA ASP A 18 2.67 4.47 33.46
C ASP A 18 2.36 3.57 34.67
N GLN A 19 1.13 3.03 34.75
CA GLN A 19 0.71 2.13 35.83
C GLN A 19 1.50 0.79 35.84
N ASN A 20 1.93 0.33 34.67
CA ASN A 20 2.66 -0.92 34.55
C ASN A 20 4.19 -0.74 34.50
N GLY A 21 4.70 0.48 34.69
CA GLY A 21 6.13 0.78 34.70
C GLY A 21 6.82 0.56 33.35
N ILE A 22 6.08 0.66 32.24
CA ILE A 22 6.64 0.51 30.88
C ILE A 22 7.38 1.78 30.52
N ALA A 23 8.69 1.66 30.27
CA ALA A 23 9.49 2.80 29.84
C ALA A 23 9.19 3.17 28.37
N TYR A 24 8.99 4.45 28.11
CA TYR A 24 8.75 5.00 26.76
C TYR A 24 9.34 6.40 26.65
N GLU A 25 9.49 6.87 25.42
CA GLU A 25 9.86 8.24 25.07
C GLU A 25 8.74 8.84 24.19
N ILE A 26 8.32 10.06 24.48
CA ILE A 26 7.34 10.78 23.66
C ILE A 26 8.09 11.54 22.58
N LEU A 27 7.95 11.11 21.33
CA LEU A 27 8.57 11.77 20.18
C LEU A 27 7.74 12.95 19.67
N ILE A 28 6.42 12.82 19.68
CA ILE A 28 5.44 13.85 19.28
C ILE A 28 4.35 13.86 20.35
N ALA A 29 4.21 14.96 21.06
CA ALA A 29 3.30 15.06 22.19
C ALA A 29 1.83 15.26 21.75
N ASP A 30 1.62 15.94 20.64
CA ASP A 30 0.32 16.22 20.02
C ASP A 30 0.44 16.04 18.52
N ILE A 31 -0.12 14.94 18.01
CA ILE A 31 0.01 14.56 16.61
C ILE A 31 -0.87 15.45 15.70
N GLU A 32 -2.01 15.93 16.21
CA GLU A 32 -2.90 16.82 15.44
C GLU A 32 -2.21 18.16 15.22
N GLN A 33 -1.67 18.75 16.29
CA GLN A 33 -0.92 20.00 16.22
C GLN A 33 0.34 19.86 15.35
N TYR A 34 1.05 18.73 15.44
CA TYR A 34 2.21 18.46 14.60
C TYR A 34 1.87 18.49 13.10
N TYR A 35 0.76 17.88 12.69
CA TYR A 35 0.32 17.91 11.30
C TYR A 35 -0.22 19.28 10.87
N GLU A 36 -0.92 20.01 11.76
CA GLU A 36 -1.33 21.39 11.48
C GLU A 36 -0.10 22.29 11.26
N ASP A 37 0.91 22.15 12.08
CA ASP A 37 2.17 22.90 11.96
C ASP A 37 2.90 22.56 10.65
N LEU A 38 2.90 21.29 10.23
CA LEU A 38 3.47 20.86 8.95
C LEU A 38 2.75 21.48 7.76
N LEU A 39 1.41 21.53 7.79
CA LEU A 39 0.60 22.13 6.72
C LEU A 39 0.79 23.65 6.61
N ASN A 40 1.13 24.31 7.72
CA ASN A 40 1.34 25.76 7.80
C ASN A 40 2.81 26.17 7.59
N GLN A 41 3.74 25.22 7.39
CA GLN A 41 5.11 25.54 7.05
C GLN A 41 5.18 26.12 5.63
N PRO A 42 5.97 27.18 5.39
CA PRO A 42 6.24 27.64 4.04
C PRO A 42 6.88 26.49 3.24
N GLU A 43 6.50 26.37 1.97
CA GLU A 43 7.05 25.35 1.07
C GLU A 43 8.57 25.25 1.24
N LYS A 44 9.06 24.03 1.45
CA LYS A 44 10.52 23.81 1.50
C LYS A 44 11.13 24.33 0.19
N PRO A 45 12.30 24.99 0.26
CA PRO A 45 13.03 25.42 -0.92
C PRO A 45 13.17 24.24 -1.89
N THR A 46 12.95 24.48 -3.18
CA THR A 46 13.18 23.48 -4.22
C THR A 46 14.65 23.01 -4.16
N GLU A 47 14.95 21.79 -4.58
CA GLU A 47 16.29 21.18 -4.53
C GLU A 47 17.42 22.10 -5.06
N ALA A 48 17.12 22.99 -6.01
CA ALA A 48 18.05 23.99 -6.54
C ALA A 48 18.53 25.03 -5.51
N GLU A 49 17.80 25.25 -4.40
CA GLU A 49 18.20 26.18 -3.32
C GLU A 49 18.92 25.47 -2.17
N SER A 50 18.74 24.14 -2.04
CA SER A 50 19.40 23.31 -1.02
C SER A 50 20.90 23.13 -1.29
N GLU A 51 21.37 23.22 -2.53
CA GLU A 51 22.78 23.01 -2.88
C GLU A 51 23.72 24.12 -2.42
N LYS A 52 23.20 25.26 -1.97
CA LYS A 52 24.03 26.40 -1.57
C LYS A 52 24.52 26.40 -0.11
N ASN A 53 24.06 25.45 0.73
CA ASN A 53 24.36 25.43 2.16
C ASN A 53 25.02 24.16 2.69
N THR A 54 25.61 23.32 1.85
CA THR A 54 26.33 22.13 2.30
C THR A 54 27.80 22.37 2.57
N SER A 55 28.10 22.87 3.77
CA SER A 55 29.35 22.60 4.44
C SER A 55 29.09 21.70 5.65
N CYS A 56 28.77 20.44 5.41
CA CYS A 56 28.84 19.40 6.41
C CYS A 56 29.82 18.33 5.92
N SER A 57 30.90 18.21 6.67
CA SER A 57 31.97 17.24 6.43
C SER A 57 31.41 15.83 6.38
N ASN A 58 31.69 15.18 5.28
CA ASN A 58 31.33 13.83 4.91
C ASN A 58 32.01 12.82 5.84
N THR A 59 31.29 12.30 6.82
CA THR A 59 31.57 10.98 7.38
C THR A 59 30.49 10.04 6.88
N ASN A 60 30.90 9.13 6.03
CA ASN A 60 30.09 8.18 5.28
C ASN A 60 29.43 7.14 6.22
N THR A 61 28.44 7.57 6.99
CA THR A 61 27.48 6.68 7.64
C THR A 61 26.18 6.82 6.85
N ALA A 62 25.92 5.84 5.98
CA ALA A 62 24.64 5.74 5.30
C ALA A 62 23.52 5.91 6.35
N ASN A 63 22.71 6.95 6.20
CA ASN A 63 21.56 7.15 7.09
C ASN A 63 20.60 5.97 6.88
N PRO A 64 20.44 5.05 7.84
CA PRO A 64 19.57 3.89 7.67
C PRO A 64 18.09 4.29 7.53
N TRP A 65 17.77 5.56 7.74
CA TRP A 65 16.43 6.15 7.62
C TRP A 65 16.31 7.06 6.40
N ALA A 66 17.29 7.07 5.51
CA ALA A 66 17.16 7.80 4.25
C ALA A 66 15.99 7.21 3.46
N SER A 67 15.09 8.07 3.00
CA SER A 67 14.02 7.64 2.10
C SER A 67 14.64 6.99 0.86
N PRO A 68 14.10 5.86 0.39
CA PRO A 68 14.57 5.25 -0.85
C PRO A 68 14.39 6.24 -2.00
N ALA A 69 15.34 6.25 -2.93
CA ALA A 69 15.18 7.02 -4.16
C ALA A 69 13.93 6.55 -4.92
N THR A 70 13.23 7.48 -5.53
CA THR A 70 12.08 7.12 -6.39
C THR A 70 12.56 6.20 -7.52
N PRO A 71 11.91 5.05 -7.74
CA PRO A 71 12.25 4.16 -8.84
C PRO A 71 12.14 4.88 -10.18
N THR A 72 13.02 4.54 -11.11
CA THR A 72 13.13 5.23 -12.41
C THR A 72 11.84 5.16 -13.24
N HIS A 73 11.13 4.05 -13.15
CA HIS A 73 9.91 3.81 -13.92
C HIS A 73 8.62 4.15 -13.16
N PHE A 74 8.71 4.53 -11.88
CA PHE A 74 7.52 4.90 -11.10
C PHE A 74 6.97 6.25 -11.53
N ASN A 75 5.69 6.27 -11.93
CA ASN A 75 4.98 7.47 -12.34
C ASN A 75 3.73 7.71 -11.48
N LEU A 76 3.38 8.99 -11.34
CA LEU A 76 2.09 9.36 -10.75
C LEU A 76 0.97 9.19 -11.78
N GLY A 77 -0.21 8.78 -11.30
CA GLY A 77 -1.39 8.59 -12.12
C GLY A 77 -2.18 9.86 -12.39
N THR A 78 -3.18 9.73 -13.25
CA THR A 78 -4.02 10.86 -13.71
C THR A 78 -5.21 11.18 -12.81
N MET A 79 -5.43 10.41 -11.73
CA MET A 79 -6.50 10.66 -10.74
C MET A 79 -5.95 11.48 -9.56
N GLY A 80 -5.59 12.76 -9.81
CA GLY A 80 -5.00 13.61 -8.77
C GLY A 80 -3.67 13.10 -8.21
N GLY A 81 -2.85 12.48 -9.06
CA GLY A 81 -1.59 11.84 -8.69
C GLY A 81 -1.71 10.33 -8.40
N TYR A 82 -2.90 9.80 -8.22
CA TYR A 82 -3.12 8.36 -8.05
C TYR A 82 -3.38 7.67 -9.39
N LEU A 83 -2.92 6.42 -9.52
CA LEU A 83 -3.21 5.60 -10.70
C LEU A 83 -4.70 5.26 -10.76
N LYS A 84 -5.31 5.39 -11.94
CA LYS A 84 -6.59 4.74 -12.25
C LYS A 84 -6.41 3.24 -12.38
N TYR A 85 -7.52 2.50 -12.38
CA TYR A 85 -7.47 1.04 -12.51
C TYR A 85 -6.82 0.58 -13.82
N GLU A 86 -7.16 1.21 -14.93
CA GLU A 86 -6.57 0.94 -16.24
C GLU A 86 -5.09 1.32 -16.31
N GLU A 87 -4.66 2.38 -15.61
CA GLU A 87 -3.25 2.76 -15.51
C GLU A 87 -2.47 1.74 -14.67
N LEU A 88 -3.04 1.24 -13.56
CA LEU A 88 -2.45 0.10 -12.82
C LEU A 88 -2.21 -1.10 -13.74
N LEU A 89 -3.21 -1.47 -14.57
CA LEU A 89 -3.05 -2.62 -15.46
C LEU A 89 -1.95 -2.40 -16.50
N ALA A 90 -1.76 -1.17 -16.97
CA ALA A 90 -0.68 -0.78 -17.86
C ALA A 90 0.69 -0.86 -17.16
N GLU A 91 0.81 -0.39 -15.92
CA GLU A 91 2.02 -0.53 -15.11
C GLU A 91 2.45 -2.00 -14.96
N LEU A 92 1.50 -2.91 -14.67
CA LEU A 92 1.79 -4.35 -14.57
C LEU A 92 2.26 -4.95 -15.91
N ASP A 93 1.72 -4.49 -17.04
CA ASP A 93 2.16 -4.92 -18.37
C ASP A 93 3.56 -4.38 -18.68
N GLU A 94 3.85 -3.15 -18.34
CA GLU A 94 5.16 -2.52 -18.51
C GLU A 94 6.23 -3.22 -17.68
N MET A 95 5.96 -3.49 -16.39
CA MET A 95 6.85 -4.27 -15.52
C MET A 95 7.19 -5.63 -16.15
N ALA A 96 6.19 -6.36 -16.64
CA ALA A 96 6.40 -7.66 -17.26
C ALA A 96 7.17 -7.58 -18.59
N ALA A 97 7.00 -6.50 -19.35
CA ALA A 97 7.73 -6.27 -20.59
C ALA A 97 9.21 -5.92 -20.36
N LEU A 98 9.50 -5.09 -19.34
CA LEU A 98 10.86 -4.65 -19.03
C LEU A 98 11.65 -5.70 -18.24
N TYR A 99 11.00 -6.45 -17.36
CA TYR A 99 11.62 -7.42 -16.45
C TYR A 99 11.04 -8.84 -16.58
N PRO A 100 10.96 -9.44 -17.79
CA PRO A 100 10.27 -10.71 -18.03
C PRO A 100 10.86 -11.90 -17.25
N ASN A 101 12.09 -11.78 -16.76
CA ASN A 101 12.76 -12.80 -15.97
C ASN A 101 12.59 -12.63 -14.45
N LEU A 102 11.97 -11.54 -14.00
CA LEU A 102 11.80 -11.20 -12.59
C LEU A 102 10.34 -11.09 -12.14
N ILE A 103 9.40 -10.87 -13.07
CA ILE A 103 7.98 -10.75 -12.77
C ILE A 103 7.14 -11.54 -13.76
N THR A 104 6.05 -12.14 -13.28
CA THR A 104 5.08 -12.78 -14.15
C THR A 104 4.23 -11.76 -14.91
N VAL A 105 3.70 -12.15 -16.08
CA VAL A 105 2.56 -11.44 -16.67
C VAL A 105 1.39 -11.48 -15.70
N LYS A 106 0.61 -10.39 -15.63
CA LYS A 106 -0.59 -10.36 -14.77
C LYS A 106 -1.57 -11.47 -15.14
N ALA A 107 -2.10 -12.15 -14.15
CA ALA A 107 -3.09 -13.21 -14.31
C ALA A 107 -4.23 -13.05 -13.29
N PRO A 108 -5.47 -13.46 -13.62
CA PRO A 108 -6.54 -13.51 -12.64
C PRO A 108 -6.19 -14.47 -11.49
N ILE A 109 -6.53 -14.09 -10.23
CA ILE A 109 -6.33 -14.96 -9.06
C ILE A 109 -7.21 -16.21 -9.10
N SER A 110 -8.31 -16.17 -9.86
CA SER A 110 -9.25 -17.28 -10.04
C SER A 110 -10.12 -17.05 -11.28
N ASN A 111 -10.96 -18.03 -11.59
CA ASN A 111 -12.00 -17.91 -12.63
C ASN A 111 -13.23 -17.10 -12.19
N PHE A 112 -13.31 -16.69 -10.92
CA PHE A 112 -14.39 -15.86 -10.43
C PHE A 112 -14.16 -14.39 -10.81
N LEU A 113 -15.25 -13.73 -11.18
CA LEU A 113 -15.27 -12.30 -11.42
C LEU A 113 -15.93 -11.58 -10.24
N THR A 114 -15.61 -10.31 -10.09
CA THR A 114 -16.29 -9.44 -9.14
C THR A 114 -17.75 -9.20 -9.52
N PHE A 115 -18.51 -8.52 -8.67
CA PHE A 115 -19.93 -8.23 -8.92
C PHE A 115 -20.19 -7.36 -10.18
N GLU A 116 -19.18 -6.59 -10.61
CA GLU A 116 -19.22 -5.81 -11.86
C GLU A 116 -18.38 -6.46 -12.98
N ASN A 117 -18.18 -7.79 -12.91
CA ASN A 117 -17.52 -8.62 -13.91
C ASN A 117 -16.04 -8.28 -14.19
N ARG A 118 -15.29 -7.86 -13.18
CA ARG A 118 -13.84 -7.64 -13.29
C ARG A 118 -13.05 -8.80 -12.70
N PRO A 119 -11.97 -9.26 -13.33
CA PRO A 119 -11.01 -10.14 -12.69
C PRO A 119 -10.22 -9.36 -11.62
N ILE A 120 -9.80 -10.05 -10.57
CA ILE A 120 -8.78 -9.55 -9.63
C ILE A 120 -7.45 -10.12 -10.12
N TYR A 121 -6.49 -9.26 -10.42
CA TYR A 121 -5.20 -9.66 -10.96
C TYR A 121 -4.14 -9.80 -9.88
N HIS A 122 -3.21 -10.72 -10.13
CA HIS A 122 -1.97 -10.86 -9.38
C HIS A 122 -0.77 -10.94 -10.31
N VAL A 123 0.39 -10.66 -9.76
CA VAL A 123 1.71 -10.96 -10.33
C VAL A 123 2.61 -11.55 -9.25
N LYS A 124 3.68 -12.22 -9.65
CA LYS A 124 4.74 -12.70 -8.76
C LYS A 124 6.08 -12.09 -9.17
N ILE A 125 6.84 -11.57 -8.20
CA ILE A 125 8.24 -11.16 -8.36
C ILE A 125 9.13 -12.18 -7.66
N SER A 126 10.11 -12.71 -8.39
CA SER A 126 11.12 -13.69 -7.94
C SER A 126 12.16 -13.80 -9.06
N ASP A 127 13.33 -14.34 -8.82
CA ASP A 127 14.34 -14.67 -9.87
C ASP A 127 13.88 -15.79 -10.82
N ASN A 128 12.90 -16.61 -10.38
CA ASN A 128 12.23 -17.63 -11.20
C ASN A 128 10.70 -17.43 -11.18
N PRO A 129 10.15 -16.32 -11.75
CA PRO A 129 8.75 -15.95 -11.55
C PRO A 129 7.76 -17.00 -12.08
N GLY A 130 8.13 -17.79 -13.09
CA GLY A 130 7.31 -18.85 -13.65
C GLY A 130 7.29 -20.18 -12.86
N GLN A 131 8.12 -20.32 -11.82
CA GLN A 131 8.27 -21.56 -11.05
C GLN A 131 7.76 -21.39 -9.61
N ASP A 132 7.26 -22.46 -9.03
CA ASP A 132 6.98 -22.54 -7.58
C ASP A 132 8.17 -23.25 -6.90
N GLU A 133 8.97 -22.50 -6.15
CA GLU A 133 10.17 -22.97 -5.48
C GLU A 133 9.84 -23.35 -4.03
N ALA A 134 9.73 -24.65 -3.79
CA ALA A 134 9.23 -25.20 -2.53
C ALA A 134 10.09 -24.84 -1.29
N GLY A 135 11.35 -24.43 -1.49
CA GLY A 135 12.26 -24.03 -0.41
C GLY A 135 12.18 -22.55 -0.04
N GLU A 136 11.46 -21.74 -0.79
CA GLU A 136 11.40 -20.31 -0.61
C GLU A 136 10.14 -19.85 0.13
N PRO A 137 10.28 -18.90 1.08
CA PRO A 137 9.13 -18.30 1.71
C PRO A 137 8.30 -17.50 0.72
N LYS A 138 6.98 -17.57 0.88
CA LYS A 138 6.00 -16.84 0.06
C LYS A 138 5.44 -15.68 0.86
N VAL A 139 5.47 -14.49 0.28
CA VAL A 139 4.91 -13.27 0.88
C VAL A 139 3.82 -12.73 -0.02
N LEU A 140 2.68 -12.39 0.56
CA LEU A 140 1.54 -11.82 -0.15
C LEU A 140 1.36 -10.34 0.23
N TYR A 141 1.42 -9.47 -0.77
CA TYR A 141 1.11 -8.06 -0.66
C TYR A 141 -0.24 -7.77 -1.29
N THR A 142 -1.09 -7.06 -0.57
CA THR A 142 -2.44 -6.73 -1.05
C THR A 142 -2.75 -5.26 -0.78
N ALA A 143 -3.44 -4.61 -1.72
CA ALA A 143 -3.86 -3.22 -1.58
C ALA A 143 -5.32 -3.02 -2.01
N ILE A 144 -5.84 -1.83 -1.75
CA ILE A 144 -7.22 -1.45 -2.11
C ILE A 144 -8.27 -2.45 -1.58
N HIS A 145 -8.22 -2.80 -0.30
CA HIS A 145 -9.37 -3.41 0.35
C HIS A 145 -10.52 -2.42 0.44
N HIS A 146 -10.19 -1.17 0.77
CA HIS A 146 -11.12 -0.05 0.76
C HIS A 146 -10.83 0.84 -0.44
N ALA A 147 -11.82 1.03 -1.25
CA ALA A 147 -11.68 1.72 -2.52
C ALA A 147 -11.26 3.21 -2.42
N ARG A 148 -11.42 3.82 -1.25
CA ARG A 148 -11.03 5.21 -0.95
C ARG A 148 -9.61 5.38 -0.42
N GLU A 149 -8.80 4.34 -0.44
CA GLU A 149 -7.43 4.34 0.08
C GLU A 149 -6.40 4.16 -1.06
N PRO A 150 -6.36 5.07 -2.06
CA PRO A 150 -5.54 4.91 -3.26
C PRO A 150 -4.03 4.91 -2.97
N MET A 151 -3.60 5.48 -1.84
CA MET A 151 -2.20 5.47 -1.45
C MET A 151 -1.64 4.05 -1.28
N SER A 152 -2.45 3.10 -0.80
CA SER A 152 -2.02 1.70 -0.66
C SER A 152 -1.66 1.05 -2.01
N LEU A 153 -2.35 1.45 -3.09
CA LEU A 153 -2.00 1.06 -4.45
C LEU A 153 -0.68 1.68 -4.88
N MET A 154 -0.53 2.99 -4.68
CA MET A 154 0.68 3.72 -5.06
C MET A 154 1.92 3.18 -4.35
N GLU A 155 1.81 2.91 -3.04
CA GLU A 155 2.88 2.29 -2.25
C GLU A 155 3.25 0.89 -2.80
N THR A 156 2.25 0.08 -3.12
CA THR A 156 2.46 -1.25 -3.69
C THR A 156 3.17 -1.19 -5.04
N VAL A 157 2.73 -0.31 -5.95
CA VAL A 157 3.34 -0.13 -7.27
C VAL A 157 4.75 0.45 -7.15
N PHE A 158 4.94 1.43 -6.24
CA PHE A 158 6.28 1.96 -5.93
C PHE A 158 7.22 0.84 -5.47
N PHE A 159 6.77 -0.01 -4.54
CA PHE A 159 7.59 -1.09 -4.02
C PHE A 159 7.93 -2.13 -5.11
N MET A 160 6.98 -2.46 -5.97
CA MET A 160 7.22 -3.36 -7.10
C MET A 160 8.28 -2.78 -8.05
N TRP A 161 8.17 -1.52 -8.45
CA TRP A 161 9.19 -0.84 -9.26
C TRP A 161 10.53 -0.75 -8.52
N TYR A 162 10.51 -0.49 -7.21
CA TYR A 162 11.72 -0.43 -6.41
C TYR A 162 12.48 -1.76 -6.42
N LEU A 163 11.78 -2.88 -6.31
CA LEU A 163 12.39 -4.22 -6.41
C LEU A 163 13.00 -4.45 -7.81
N LEU A 164 12.26 -4.15 -8.87
CA LEU A 164 12.66 -4.43 -10.24
C LEU A 164 13.83 -3.55 -10.69
N ASP A 165 13.73 -2.23 -10.50
CA ASP A 165 14.75 -1.26 -10.91
C ASP A 165 16.08 -1.45 -10.16
N ASN A 166 16.03 -1.91 -8.89
CA ASN A 166 17.22 -2.05 -8.05
C ASN A 166 17.80 -3.46 -8.00
N TYR A 167 17.17 -4.45 -8.62
CA TYR A 167 17.61 -5.86 -8.57
C TYR A 167 19.08 -6.04 -8.97
N GLN A 168 19.55 -5.33 -10.01
CA GLN A 168 20.93 -5.47 -10.52
C GLN A 168 21.97 -4.71 -9.71
N VAL A 169 21.56 -3.72 -8.91
CA VAL A 169 22.49 -2.76 -8.29
C VAL A 169 22.45 -2.75 -6.75
N ASN A 170 21.42 -3.33 -6.15
CA ASN A 170 21.26 -3.38 -4.70
C ASN A 170 21.32 -4.83 -4.19
N PRO A 171 22.37 -5.23 -3.43
CA PRO A 171 22.54 -6.59 -2.95
C PRO A 171 21.41 -7.08 -2.03
N GLU A 172 20.77 -6.19 -1.26
CA GLU A 172 19.64 -6.57 -0.39
C GLU A 172 18.41 -6.92 -1.23
N ILE A 173 18.11 -6.11 -2.24
CA ILE A 173 17.00 -6.38 -3.17
C ILE A 173 17.26 -7.67 -3.95
N GLN A 174 18.48 -7.85 -4.45
CA GLN A 174 18.88 -9.08 -5.12
C GLN A 174 18.70 -10.30 -4.20
N TYR A 175 19.11 -10.18 -2.92
CA TYR A 175 18.94 -11.25 -1.95
C TYR A 175 17.45 -11.58 -1.73
N ILE A 176 16.60 -10.57 -1.53
CA ILE A 176 15.16 -10.74 -1.33
C ILE A 176 14.53 -11.45 -2.54
N VAL A 177 14.78 -10.96 -3.75
CA VAL A 177 14.18 -11.49 -4.97
C VAL A 177 14.68 -12.90 -5.29
N ASN A 178 15.94 -13.24 -4.94
CA ASN A 178 16.54 -14.55 -5.17
C ASN A 178 16.16 -15.60 -4.11
N HIS A 179 15.52 -15.23 -3.03
CA HIS A 179 15.25 -16.16 -1.92
C HIS A 179 13.80 -16.12 -1.44
N MET A 180 12.94 -15.34 -2.11
CA MET A 180 11.53 -15.21 -1.73
C MET A 180 10.65 -15.12 -2.98
N GLN A 181 9.45 -15.66 -2.87
CA GLN A 181 8.41 -15.49 -3.87
C GLN A 181 7.43 -14.42 -3.39
N LEU A 182 7.47 -13.26 -4.03
CA LEU A 182 6.69 -12.09 -3.63
C LEU A 182 5.44 -11.99 -4.52
N TYR A 183 4.29 -12.28 -3.97
CA TYR A 183 2.99 -12.21 -4.66
C TYR A 183 2.33 -10.87 -4.40
N PHE A 184 1.85 -10.22 -5.44
CA PHE A 184 1.17 -8.93 -5.37
C PHE A 184 -0.24 -9.03 -5.95
N VAL A 185 -1.23 -8.57 -5.17
CA VAL A 185 -2.60 -8.32 -5.61
C VAL A 185 -2.90 -6.83 -5.37
N PRO A 186 -2.47 -5.95 -6.28
CA PRO A 186 -2.45 -4.49 -6.03
C PRO A 186 -3.84 -3.87 -5.89
N CYS A 187 -4.90 -4.53 -6.38
CA CYS A 187 -6.26 -4.05 -6.26
C CYS A 187 -7.24 -5.19 -5.98
N ILE A 188 -7.54 -5.43 -4.70
CA ILE A 188 -8.53 -6.44 -4.28
C ILE A 188 -9.97 -6.01 -4.56
N ASN A 189 -10.24 -4.71 -4.56
CA ASN A 189 -11.56 -4.12 -4.75
C ASN A 189 -11.65 -3.29 -6.04
N PRO A 190 -11.50 -3.89 -7.23
CA PRO A 190 -11.51 -3.14 -8.47
C PRO A 190 -12.86 -2.47 -8.76
N ASP A 191 -13.98 -3.06 -8.35
CA ASP A 191 -15.30 -2.47 -8.56
C ASP A 191 -15.48 -1.17 -7.76
N GLY A 192 -15.15 -1.19 -6.47
CA GLY A 192 -15.19 0.00 -5.64
C GLY A 192 -14.22 1.07 -6.12
N TYR A 193 -13.03 0.66 -6.58
CA TYR A 193 -12.01 1.58 -7.08
C TYR A 193 -12.43 2.26 -8.37
N VAL A 194 -12.94 1.49 -9.34
CA VAL A 194 -13.48 2.03 -10.61
C VAL A 194 -14.69 2.93 -10.34
N TYR A 195 -15.54 2.60 -9.38
CA TYR A 195 -16.64 3.48 -8.97
C TYR A 195 -16.11 4.84 -8.49
N ASN A 196 -15.08 4.86 -7.63
CA ASN A 196 -14.48 6.09 -7.14
C ASN A 196 -13.83 6.92 -8.25
N GLN A 197 -13.04 6.31 -9.14
CA GLN A 197 -12.41 7.04 -10.25
C GLN A 197 -13.43 7.59 -11.25
N THR A 198 -14.57 6.91 -11.42
CA THR A 198 -15.62 7.36 -12.35
C THR A 198 -16.44 8.51 -11.77
N THR A 199 -16.75 8.46 -10.47
CA THR A 199 -17.57 9.50 -9.82
C THR A 199 -16.75 10.72 -9.41
N ASN A 200 -15.45 10.57 -9.17
CA ASN A 200 -14.52 11.63 -8.76
C ASN A 200 -13.17 11.47 -9.46
N PRO A 201 -13.07 11.78 -10.77
CA PRO A 201 -11.88 11.48 -11.57
C PRO A 201 -10.63 12.30 -11.19
N ASN A 202 -10.80 13.38 -10.41
CA ASN A 202 -9.72 14.30 -10.05
C ASN A 202 -9.18 14.10 -8.62
N GLY A 203 -9.17 12.87 -8.11
CA GLY A 203 -8.62 12.59 -6.78
C GLY A 203 -9.24 11.37 -6.11
N GLY A 204 -10.18 10.71 -6.80
CA GLY A 204 -10.92 9.56 -6.28
C GLY A 204 -12.07 9.95 -5.35
N GLY A 205 -12.97 9.01 -5.14
CA GLY A 205 -14.16 9.18 -4.30
C GLY A 205 -13.98 8.62 -2.90
N MET A 206 -15.03 8.77 -2.09
CA MET A 206 -15.06 8.32 -0.69
C MET A 206 -15.77 6.96 -0.52
N TRP A 207 -16.08 6.24 -1.59
CA TRP A 207 -16.65 4.91 -1.50
C TRP A 207 -15.63 3.92 -0.94
N ARG A 208 -16.02 3.17 0.10
CA ARG A 208 -15.15 2.25 0.83
C ARG A 208 -15.29 0.80 0.38
N LYS A 209 -16.54 0.30 0.33
CA LYS A 209 -16.90 -1.11 0.17
C LYS A 209 -16.74 -1.60 -1.27
N ASN A 210 -16.96 -2.90 -1.53
CA ASN A 210 -17.12 -3.39 -2.89
C ASN A 210 -18.46 -2.94 -3.49
N ARG A 211 -18.87 -3.48 -4.67
CA ARG A 211 -20.10 -3.07 -5.36
C ARG A 211 -21.18 -4.15 -5.38
N ARG A 212 -21.16 -5.11 -4.42
CA ARG A 212 -22.24 -6.09 -4.26
C ARG A 212 -23.57 -5.36 -4.09
N ASN A 213 -24.57 -5.73 -4.91
CA ASN A 213 -25.93 -5.21 -4.73
C ASN A 213 -26.62 -5.98 -3.58
N ASN A 214 -26.96 -5.27 -2.50
CA ASN A 214 -27.66 -5.83 -1.33
C ASN A 214 -29.18 -5.63 -1.40
N GLY A 215 -29.70 -5.08 -2.50
CA GLY A 215 -31.13 -4.75 -2.67
C GLY A 215 -31.48 -3.35 -2.14
N GLY A 216 -32.64 -2.83 -2.55
CA GLY A 216 -33.15 -1.53 -2.07
C GLY A 216 -32.25 -0.32 -2.37
N GLY A 217 -31.37 -0.40 -3.36
CA GLY A 217 -30.40 0.67 -3.67
C GLY A 217 -29.17 0.69 -2.76
N VAL A 218 -29.01 -0.31 -1.88
CA VAL A 218 -27.88 -0.44 -0.96
C VAL A 218 -26.82 -1.34 -1.57
N TYR A 219 -25.56 -0.90 -1.53
CA TYR A 219 -24.41 -1.61 -2.11
C TYR A 219 -23.31 -1.84 -1.11
N GLY A 220 -22.55 -2.90 -1.36
CA GLY A 220 -21.22 -3.17 -0.86
C GLY A 220 -21.13 -3.97 0.43
N VAL A 221 -20.03 -4.72 0.48
CA VAL A 221 -19.47 -5.42 1.64
C VAL A 221 -18.11 -4.80 1.93
N ASP A 222 -17.79 -4.59 3.19
CA ASP A 222 -16.43 -4.22 3.63
C ASP A 222 -15.54 -5.46 3.53
N LEU A 223 -14.64 -5.49 2.54
CA LEU A 223 -13.78 -6.65 2.31
C LEU A 223 -12.84 -6.92 3.49
N ASN A 224 -12.45 -5.87 4.21
CA ASN A 224 -11.62 -6.00 5.42
C ASN A 224 -12.43 -6.39 6.68
N ARG A 225 -13.69 -6.77 6.51
CA ARG A 225 -14.57 -7.39 7.52
C ARG A 225 -15.12 -8.74 7.06
N ASN A 226 -14.71 -9.22 5.87
CA ASN A 226 -15.25 -10.42 5.23
C ASN A 226 -14.26 -11.59 5.18
N TYR A 227 -13.12 -11.51 5.86
CA TYR A 227 -12.22 -12.65 6.05
C TYR A 227 -12.81 -13.65 7.04
N GLY A 228 -12.56 -14.96 6.83
CA GLY A 228 -13.13 -16.02 7.66
C GLY A 228 -12.68 -15.96 9.13
N TYR A 229 -11.43 -15.57 9.40
CA TYR A 229 -10.94 -15.42 10.76
C TYR A 229 -11.58 -14.20 11.44
N GLY A 230 -12.22 -14.42 12.58
CA GLY A 230 -12.89 -13.36 13.34
C GLY A 230 -14.13 -12.74 12.64
N TRP A 231 -14.70 -13.39 11.62
CA TRP A 231 -15.87 -12.90 10.92
C TRP A 231 -17.05 -12.66 11.87
N GLY A 232 -17.76 -11.53 11.69
CA GLY A 232 -18.94 -11.19 12.49
C GLY A 232 -18.65 -10.76 13.93
N THR A 233 -17.38 -10.57 14.32
CA THR A 233 -16.98 -10.16 15.67
C THR A 233 -16.90 -8.64 15.85
N THR A 234 -16.22 -8.17 16.87
CA THR A 234 -16.05 -6.74 17.20
C THR A 234 -15.56 -5.91 16.01
N GLY A 235 -16.16 -4.73 15.79
CA GLY A 235 -15.84 -3.83 14.69
C GLY A 235 -16.53 -4.16 13.37
N THR A 236 -17.46 -5.15 13.36
CA THR A 236 -18.28 -5.49 12.20
C THR A 236 -19.73 -5.04 12.38
N SER A 237 -20.49 -4.99 11.27
CA SER A 237 -21.93 -4.73 11.26
C SER A 237 -22.64 -5.73 10.36
N THR A 238 -23.84 -6.15 10.76
CA THR A 238 -24.76 -6.95 9.92
C THR A 238 -25.71 -6.08 9.11
N ALA A 239 -25.75 -4.77 9.34
CA ALA A 239 -26.57 -3.83 8.58
C ALA A 239 -25.90 -3.52 7.23
N THR A 240 -26.56 -3.83 6.13
CA THR A 240 -26.04 -3.67 4.76
C THR A 240 -25.66 -2.24 4.40
N SER A 241 -26.31 -1.23 5.02
CA SER A 241 -26.02 0.20 4.83
C SER A 241 -24.77 0.67 5.58
N ASN A 242 -24.27 -0.10 6.55
CA ASN A 242 -23.12 0.31 7.36
C ASN A 242 -21.82 0.16 6.58
N GLU A 243 -20.86 1.07 6.85
CA GLU A 243 -19.52 1.06 6.23
C GLU A 243 -18.71 -0.20 6.57
N THR A 244 -18.97 -0.82 7.74
CA THR A 244 -18.29 -2.03 8.22
C THR A 244 -19.14 -3.30 8.04
N TYR A 245 -20.08 -3.29 7.10
CA TYR A 245 -20.90 -4.47 6.79
C TYR A 245 -20.03 -5.64 6.35
N CYS A 246 -20.07 -6.74 7.12
CA CYS A 246 -19.20 -7.90 6.93
C CYS A 246 -19.70 -8.91 5.88
N GLY A 247 -20.85 -8.66 5.25
CA GLY A 247 -21.45 -9.61 4.33
C GLY A 247 -22.30 -10.69 5.06
N THR A 248 -22.72 -11.69 4.29
CA THR A 248 -23.48 -12.87 4.74
C THR A 248 -22.78 -14.13 4.26
#